data_ff9fb69afc29b3b4646650f1e5757a32
#
_entry.id   ff9fb69afc29b3b4646650f1e5757a32
#
_cell.length_a   1.000
_cell.length_b   1.000
_cell.length_c   1.000
_cell.angle_alpha   90.00
_cell.angle_beta   90.00
_cell.angle_gamma   90.00
#
_symmetry.space_group_name_H-M   'P 1'
#
loop_
_entity.id
_entity.type
_entity.pdbx_description
1 polymer ?
#
loop_
_entity_poly.entity_id
_entity_poly.type
_entity_poly.pdbx_seq_one_letter_code
_entity_poly.pdbx_strand_id
1 'polypeptide(L)'
;MFIRSIRAAVSAALLVAMAAGCGGVGSSGKDSGNATVTLTMMGFGTGDEVAQTRFDAANAAIAPSSAKASEGSFSAQQFLSAVASGSPPDLVYLERRLLGTYAVKKAILPLTDCVEREKIDLGQFRPAAVTEATLGGTLYGLPEFYNNRVLMLNDTAFAEAGLDPASFSTADWPALTAATRKLTAMRGGKLSRIGFDPKIPEFLPLWARANGGSLVSQDGRTAQLTDPKVVEALTFTVSLINAQGGWAKFKSFRDSFDFFGAKNQFATNQLGAFPMEDFYLSVLGESSPDVKLTVAPFRGVDGQPVDWITGNAWAIPAKSAHPTQACKWIKKMTEAGSWIAAAKARAAARQAKGAPFTGLFTGNVKADEVIFKDVVQPTGHAGFDAAVQTVLQTQQAGFSEPALAAGEEFKAAWQDAVNRVLAGKQQPAEALAQAQQQAQAALDKANSGS
;
A
#
# COMPACT_ATOMS: atom_id res chain seq x y z
N MET A 1 51.16 -13.98 29.72
CA MET A 1 52.39 -14.76 29.65
C MET A 1 52.68 -15.08 28.19
N PHE A 2 53.83 -14.54 27.67
CA PHE A 2 54.49 -14.76 26.36
C PHE A 2 53.69 -14.43 25.08
N ILE A 3 53.89 -13.28 24.37
CA ILE A 3 55.10 -12.67 23.72
C ILE A 3 55.76 -13.55 22.63
N ARG A 4 55.66 -13.01 21.40
CA ARG A 4 56.71 -12.79 20.35
C ARG A 4 56.16 -13.04 18.96
N SER A 5 55.94 -12.03 18.14
CA SER A 5 56.86 -11.19 17.33
C SER A 5 57.76 -12.00 16.36
N ILE A 6 57.74 -11.61 15.06
CA ILE A 6 58.88 -11.15 14.29
C ILE A 6 58.68 -11.35 12.76
N ARG A 7 58.73 -10.22 12.03
CA ARG A 7 59.51 -9.81 10.81
C ARG A 7 59.01 -10.32 9.44
N ALA A 8 58.52 -9.50 8.57
CA ALA A 8 59.21 -8.53 7.70
C ALA A 8 60.19 -9.15 6.68
N ALA A 9 59.84 -9.11 5.39
CA ALA A 9 60.81 -8.99 4.31
C ALA A 9 60.18 -8.28 3.09
N VAL A 10 60.87 -7.27 2.65
CA VAL A 10 60.69 -6.35 1.54
C VAL A 10 61.31 -6.96 0.26
N SER A 11 60.71 -6.70 -0.92
CA SER A 11 61.41 -6.50 -2.22
C SER A 11 60.32 -6.19 -3.26
N ALA A 12 60.17 -4.97 -3.71
CA ALA A 12 60.84 -4.19 -4.72
C ALA A 12 60.47 -4.52 -6.18
N ALA A 13 59.71 -3.59 -6.73
CA ALA A 13 59.78 -2.97 -8.05
C ALA A 13 59.77 -3.81 -9.34
N LEU A 14 58.76 -3.54 -10.18
CA LEU A 14 58.96 -3.27 -11.63
C LEU A 14 57.85 -2.35 -12.15
N LEU A 15 58.26 -1.12 -12.44
CA LEU A 15 57.52 -0.12 -13.24
C LEU A 15 57.60 -0.56 -14.73
N VAL A 16 56.43 -0.67 -15.36
CA VAL A 16 56.31 -0.49 -16.81
C VAL A 16 55.23 0.55 -17.08
N ALA A 17 55.64 1.73 -17.42
CA ALA A 17 54.79 2.77 -17.98
C ALA A 17 54.56 2.46 -19.47
N MET A 18 53.28 2.45 -19.88
CA MET A 18 52.92 2.78 -21.25
C MET A 18 51.77 3.78 -21.22
N ALA A 19 52.09 4.93 -21.73
CA ALA A 19 51.19 6.05 -21.94
C ALA A 19 50.40 5.89 -23.23
N ALA A 20 49.34 6.67 -23.27
CA ALA A 20 48.62 7.21 -24.41
C ALA A 20 47.27 6.53 -24.78
N GLY A 21 46.24 7.31 -24.59
CA GLY A 21 44.93 7.12 -25.13
C GLY A 21 43.91 8.07 -24.52
N CYS A 22 44.12 9.39 -24.65
CA CYS A 22 43.05 10.37 -24.53
C CYS A 22 42.00 10.12 -25.60
N GLY A 23 40.81 9.79 -25.18
CA GLY A 23 39.64 9.74 -26.03
C GLY A 23 38.41 10.01 -25.16
N GLY A 24 38.24 11.29 -24.78
CA GLY A 24 36.97 11.75 -24.25
C GLY A 24 35.93 11.77 -25.35
N VAL A 25 34.87 11.01 -25.21
CA VAL A 25 33.61 11.32 -25.86
C VAL A 25 32.52 11.00 -24.84
N GLY A 26 31.91 12.05 -24.30
CA GLY A 26 30.62 11.94 -23.68
C GLY A 26 29.64 11.47 -24.72
N SER A 27 29.37 10.18 -24.74
CA SER A 27 28.22 9.63 -25.47
C SER A 27 27.02 9.77 -24.57
N SER A 28 26.20 10.78 -24.85
CA SER A 28 24.79 10.71 -24.57
C SER A 28 24.26 9.44 -25.22
N GLY A 29 24.11 8.37 -24.43
CA GLY A 29 23.65 7.07 -24.91
C GLY A 29 22.30 7.23 -25.55
N LYS A 30 22.28 7.20 -26.88
CA LYS A 30 21.07 6.88 -27.63
C LYS A 30 20.77 5.44 -27.29
N ASP A 31 19.57 5.23 -26.68
CA ASP A 31 18.98 3.92 -26.43
C ASP A 31 19.01 3.13 -27.73
N SER A 32 19.95 2.19 -27.87
CA SER A 32 20.04 1.31 -29.01
C SER A 32 19.00 0.20 -28.80
N GLY A 33 17.78 0.44 -29.28
CA GLY A 33 16.61 -0.40 -29.08
C GLY A 33 16.73 -1.89 -29.46
N ASN A 34 17.92 -2.37 -29.77
CA ASN A 34 18.19 -3.76 -30.23
C ASN A 34 19.20 -4.53 -29.36
N ALA A 35 19.77 -3.95 -28.31
CA ALA A 35 20.68 -4.68 -27.42
C ALA A 35 19.89 -5.56 -26.45
N THR A 36 20.28 -6.84 -26.30
CA THR A 36 19.76 -7.71 -25.24
C THR A 36 20.24 -7.21 -23.89
N VAL A 37 19.29 -6.88 -23.01
CA VAL A 37 19.59 -6.32 -21.68
C VAL A 37 18.88 -7.09 -20.59
N THR A 38 19.44 -7.05 -19.37
CA THR A 38 18.76 -7.53 -18.18
C THR A 38 18.41 -6.34 -17.30
N LEU A 39 17.12 -6.01 -17.22
CA LEU A 39 16.62 -4.93 -16.36
C LEU A 39 16.79 -5.29 -14.90
N THR A 40 17.24 -4.33 -14.11
CA THR A 40 17.31 -4.43 -12.66
C THR A 40 16.12 -3.72 -12.04
N MET A 41 15.68 -4.19 -10.87
CA MET A 41 14.55 -3.58 -10.17
C MET A 41 14.76 -3.49 -8.66
N MET A 42 13.93 -2.69 -8.01
CA MET A 42 13.86 -2.58 -6.56
C MET A 42 12.40 -2.63 -6.10
N GLY A 43 12.15 -3.34 -5.01
CA GLY A 43 10.85 -3.35 -4.32
C GLY A 43 9.89 -4.45 -4.75
N PHE A 44 10.26 -5.33 -5.69
CA PHE A 44 9.37 -6.38 -6.18
C PHE A 44 10.04 -7.75 -6.18
N GLY A 45 9.34 -8.72 -5.60
CA GLY A 45 9.74 -10.14 -5.61
C GLY A 45 8.64 -11.02 -6.21
N THR A 46 9.03 -12.23 -6.61
CA THR A 46 8.15 -13.21 -7.25
C THR A 46 7.77 -14.35 -6.27
N GLY A 47 7.54 -13.99 -5.00
CA GLY A 47 7.28 -14.96 -3.93
C GLY A 47 5.95 -15.70 -4.00
N ASP A 48 5.05 -15.32 -4.93
CA ASP A 48 3.78 -15.98 -5.15
C ASP A 48 3.42 -16.10 -6.64
N GLU A 49 2.39 -16.91 -6.93
CA GLU A 49 1.95 -17.19 -8.31
C GLU A 49 1.40 -15.96 -9.03
N VAL A 50 0.86 -14.96 -8.31
CA VAL A 50 0.36 -13.73 -8.92
C VAL A 50 1.51 -12.88 -9.43
N ALA A 51 2.54 -12.71 -8.61
CA ALA A 51 3.74 -11.98 -8.98
C ALA A 51 4.51 -12.73 -10.08
N GLN A 52 4.74 -14.03 -9.91
CA GLN A 52 5.50 -14.85 -10.87
C GLN A 52 4.86 -14.87 -12.25
N THR A 53 3.54 -15.14 -12.35
CA THR A 53 2.84 -15.20 -13.63
C THR A 53 2.95 -13.91 -14.42
N ARG A 54 2.78 -12.75 -13.77
CA ARG A 54 2.89 -11.44 -14.44
C ARG A 54 4.33 -11.11 -14.80
N PHE A 55 5.27 -11.44 -13.92
CA PHE A 55 6.70 -11.26 -14.17
C PHE A 55 7.18 -12.04 -15.40
N ASP A 56 6.78 -13.31 -15.55
CA ASP A 56 7.12 -14.14 -16.69
C ASP A 56 6.50 -13.60 -17.99
N ALA A 57 5.24 -13.16 -17.93
CA ALA A 57 4.58 -12.51 -19.06
C ALA A 57 5.28 -11.22 -19.50
N ALA A 58 5.72 -10.41 -18.53
CA ALA A 58 6.45 -9.17 -18.80
C ALA A 58 7.84 -9.42 -19.37
N ASN A 59 8.55 -10.44 -18.90
CA ASN A 59 9.83 -10.88 -19.46
C ASN A 59 9.66 -11.40 -20.89
N ALA A 60 8.63 -12.20 -21.15
CA ALA A 60 8.34 -12.68 -22.50
C ALA A 60 8.07 -11.52 -23.48
N ALA A 61 7.46 -10.44 -23.03
CA ALA A 61 7.15 -9.27 -23.88
C ALA A 61 8.38 -8.45 -24.30
N ILE A 62 9.49 -8.58 -23.59
CA ILE A 62 10.74 -7.88 -23.91
C ILE A 62 11.84 -8.81 -24.44
N ALA A 63 11.53 -10.08 -24.67
CA ALA A 63 12.52 -11.05 -25.16
C ALA A 63 13.22 -10.55 -26.46
N PRO A 64 14.53 -10.77 -26.63
CA PRO A 64 15.45 -11.59 -25.83
C PRO A 64 15.95 -10.92 -24.54
N SER A 65 15.57 -9.67 -24.25
CA SER A 65 15.83 -9.02 -22.96
C SER A 65 15.02 -9.65 -21.85
N SER A 66 15.38 -9.40 -20.59
CA SER A 66 14.68 -9.90 -19.41
C SER A 66 14.77 -8.89 -18.27
N ALA A 67 14.01 -9.11 -17.20
CA ALA A 67 14.20 -8.42 -15.94
C ALA A 67 14.57 -9.44 -14.85
N LYS A 68 15.28 -8.97 -13.82
CA LYS A 68 15.63 -9.77 -12.64
C LYS A 68 14.87 -9.22 -11.45
N ALA A 69 14.07 -10.08 -10.79
CA ALA A 69 13.38 -9.71 -9.55
C ALA A 69 14.37 -9.36 -8.43
N SER A 70 13.97 -8.45 -7.56
CA SER A 70 14.70 -8.16 -6.32
C SER A 70 14.00 -8.85 -5.15
N GLU A 71 14.76 -9.36 -4.21
CA GLU A 71 14.20 -10.04 -3.02
C GLU A 71 13.88 -9.10 -1.86
N GLY A 72 14.07 -7.79 -2.04
CA GLY A 72 13.89 -6.81 -0.97
C GLY A 72 12.69 -5.89 -1.18
N SER A 73 12.18 -5.35 -0.09
CA SER A 73 11.22 -4.24 -0.12
C SER A 73 11.87 -2.98 -0.69
N PHE A 74 11.07 -2.04 -1.19
CA PHE A 74 11.55 -0.74 -1.61
C PHE A 74 12.22 0.01 -0.44
N SER A 75 13.42 0.53 -0.67
CA SER A 75 14.18 1.33 0.29
C SER A 75 14.42 2.73 -0.29
N ALA A 76 13.77 3.73 0.29
CA ALA A 76 13.89 5.13 -0.10
C ALA A 76 15.36 5.62 -0.11
N GLN A 77 16.12 5.28 0.94
CA GLN A 77 17.50 5.66 1.09
C GLN A 77 18.38 5.05 0.01
N GLN A 78 18.25 3.74 -0.22
CA GLN A 78 19.03 3.03 -1.25
C GLN A 78 18.68 3.54 -2.64
N PHE A 79 17.39 3.76 -2.91
CA PHE A 79 16.93 4.29 -4.20
C PHE A 79 17.52 5.68 -4.49
N LEU A 80 17.38 6.62 -3.57
CA LEU A 80 17.92 7.97 -3.76
C LEU A 80 19.44 7.98 -3.87
N SER A 81 20.15 7.14 -3.12
CA SER A 81 21.60 6.99 -3.24
C SER A 81 22.01 6.45 -4.61
N ALA A 82 21.29 5.47 -5.15
CA ALA A 82 21.52 4.89 -6.47
C ALA A 82 21.26 5.93 -7.59
N VAL A 83 20.19 6.72 -7.48
CA VAL A 83 19.92 7.83 -8.42
C VAL A 83 21.00 8.89 -8.36
N ALA A 84 21.44 9.27 -7.16
CA ALA A 84 22.49 10.28 -6.98
C ALA A 84 23.83 9.83 -7.58
N SER A 85 24.22 8.57 -7.36
CA SER A 85 25.45 7.99 -7.92
C SER A 85 25.40 7.75 -9.43
N GLY A 86 24.22 7.87 -10.07
CA GLY A 86 24.04 7.66 -11.50
C GLY A 86 23.88 6.19 -11.91
N SER A 87 23.61 5.30 -10.97
CA SER A 87 23.43 3.86 -11.21
C SER A 87 22.15 3.33 -10.54
N PRO A 88 20.97 3.92 -10.85
CA PRO A 88 19.72 3.42 -10.30
C PRO A 88 19.34 2.08 -10.94
N PRO A 89 18.40 1.32 -10.34
CA PRO A 89 17.74 0.24 -11.05
C PRO A 89 16.98 0.77 -12.27
N ASP A 90 16.56 -0.13 -13.17
CA ASP A 90 15.76 0.22 -14.35
C ASP A 90 14.27 0.38 -14.00
N LEU A 91 13.82 -0.28 -12.95
CA LEU A 91 12.44 -0.35 -12.49
C LEU A 91 12.35 -0.19 -10.98
N VAL A 92 11.35 0.52 -10.50
CA VAL A 92 11.01 0.57 -9.07
C VAL A 92 9.53 0.27 -8.86
N TYR A 93 9.26 -0.54 -7.84
CA TYR A 93 7.93 -0.87 -7.36
C TYR A 93 7.74 -0.28 -5.97
N LEU A 94 6.79 0.63 -5.83
CA LEU A 94 6.64 1.42 -4.62
C LEU A 94 5.18 1.83 -4.39
N GLU A 95 4.86 2.24 -3.17
CA GLU A 95 3.54 2.80 -2.86
C GLU A 95 3.26 4.04 -3.71
N ARG A 96 2.07 4.14 -4.33
CA ARG A 96 1.69 5.25 -5.22
C ARG A 96 1.82 6.62 -4.57
N ARG A 97 1.52 6.75 -3.27
CA ARG A 97 1.68 8.01 -2.53
C ARG A 97 3.11 8.60 -2.54
N LEU A 98 4.12 7.78 -2.86
CA LEU A 98 5.52 8.20 -2.93
C LEU A 98 5.91 8.81 -4.29
N LEU A 99 5.12 8.55 -5.31
CA LEU A 99 5.44 8.99 -6.68
C LEU A 99 5.65 10.49 -6.78
N GLY A 100 4.77 11.29 -6.14
CA GLY A 100 4.90 12.75 -6.14
C GLY A 100 6.21 13.22 -5.53
N THR A 101 6.63 12.62 -4.41
CA THR A 101 7.91 12.94 -3.77
C THR A 101 9.11 12.65 -4.67
N TYR A 102 9.11 11.52 -5.38
CA TYR A 102 10.23 11.19 -6.28
C TYR A 102 10.16 11.94 -7.61
N ALA A 103 8.96 12.32 -8.06
CA ALA A 103 8.80 13.20 -9.21
C ALA A 103 9.44 14.58 -8.98
N VAL A 104 9.12 15.23 -7.86
CA VAL A 104 9.72 16.53 -7.48
C VAL A 104 11.23 16.44 -7.33
N LYS A 105 11.74 15.36 -6.74
CA LYS A 105 13.18 15.09 -6.63
C LYS A 105 13.84 14.73 -7.96
N LYS A 106 13.09 14.71 -9.07
CA LYS A 106 13.57 14.28 -10.39
C LYS A 106 14.25 12.90 -10.35
N ALA A 107 13.78 12.03 -9.46
CA ALA A 107 14.32 10.68 -9.25
C ALA A 107 13.65 9.63 -10.13
N ILE A 108 12.45 9.93 -10.65
CA ILE A 108 11.69 9.09 -11.59
C ILE A 108 11.27 9.88 -12.81
N LEU A 109 11.09 9.19 -13.94
CA LEU A 109 10.68 9.79 -15.20
C LEU A 109 9.17 10.03 -15.25
N PRO A 110 8.71 11.13 -15.91
CA PRO A 110 7.36 11.20 -16.40
C PRO A 110 7.10 10.06 -17.40
N LEU A 111 5.90 9.49 -17.36
CA LEU A 111 5.55 8.37 -18.24
C LEU A 111 4.84 8.80 -19.53
N THR A 112 4.78 10.09 -19.85
CA THR A 112 4.12 10.61 -21.07
C THR A 112 4.62 9.91 -22.32
N ASP A 113 5.93 9.95 -22.57
CA ASP A 113 6.53 9.29 -23.74
C ASP A 113 6.34 7.77 -23.74
N CYS A 114 6.33 7.16 -22.56
CA CYS A 114 6.08 5.73 -22.39
C CYS A 114 4.64 5.38 -22.81
N VAL A 115 3.67 6.14 -22.30
CA VAL A 115 2.24 5.95 -22.58
C VAL A 115 1.94 6.13 -24.07
N GLU A 116 2.48 7.19 -24.69
CA GLU A 116 2.28 7.47 -26.10
C GLU A 116 2.93 6.42 -27.01
N ARG A 117 4.22 6.12 -26.80
CA ARG A 117 4.98 5.16 -27.59
C ARG A 117 4.40 3.75 -27.54
N GLU A 118 4.06 3.29 -26.36
CA GLU A 118 3.53 1.94 -26.15
C GLU A 118 2.00 1.89 -26.29
N LYS A 119 1.34 3.01 -26.58
CA LYS A 119 -0.12 3.13 -26.73
C LYS A 119 -0.87 2.55 -25.53
N ILE A 120 -0.45 2.95 -24.32
CA ILE A 120 -1.06 2.48 -23.08
C ILE A 120 -2.42 3.16 -22.92
N ASP A 121 -3.50 2.38 -22.89
CA ASP A 121 -4.84 2.88 -22.61
C ASP A 121 -4.97 3.18 -21.11
N LEU A 122 -4.86 4.45 -20.73
CA LEU A 122 -5.03 4.87 -19.33
C LEU A 122 -6.47 4.70 -18.84
N GLY A 123 -7.46 4.62 -19.74
CA GLY A 123 -8.86 4.37 -19.38
C GLY A 123 -9.11 2.96 -18.82
N GLN A 124 -8.14 2.05 -18.93
CA GLN A 124 -8.22 0.75 -18.28
C GLN A 124 -7.96 0.80 -16.78
N PHE A 125 -7.36 1.88 -16.26
CA PHE A 125 -7.04 2.00 -14.85
C PHE A 125 -8.12 2.78 -14.08
N ARG A 126 -8.29 2.43 -12.82
CA ARG A 126 -9.23 3.13 -11.92
C ARG A 126 -8.81 4.59 -11.71
N PRO A 127 -9.75 5.56 -11.87
CA PRO A 127 -9.41 6.99 -11.79
C PRO A 127 -8.69 7.40 -10.50
N ALA A 128 -9.13 6.90 -9.34
CA ALA A 128 -8.49 7.22 -8.07
C ALA A 128 -7.02 6.75 -8.01
N ALA A 129 -6.70 5.58 -8.59
CA ALA A 129 -5.32 5.09 -8.64
C ALA A 129 -4.44 5.91 -9.61
N VAL A 130 -5.03 6.41 -10.71
CA VAL A 130 -4.35 7.33 -11.64
C VAL A 130 -4.10 8.69 -10.98
N THR A 131 -5.09 9.21 -10.23
CA THR A 131 -4.96 10.47 -9.48
C THR A 131 -3.79 10.43 -8.51
N GLU A 132 -3.66 9.35 -7.72
CA GLU A 132 -2.56 9.16 -6.77
C GLU A 132 -1.18 9.01 -7.46
N ALA A 133 -1.17 8.62 -8.74
CA ALA A 133 0.06 8.47 -9.54
C ALA A 133 0.39 9.69 -10.40
N THR A 134 -0.42 10.76 -10.34
CA THR A 134 -0.32 11.95 -11.19
C THR A 134 0.00 13.19 -10.35
N LEU A 135 1.13 13.84 -10.63
CA LEU A 135 1.53 15.11 -10.02
C LEU A 135 1.51 16.21 -11.08
N GLY A 136 0.79 17.31 -10.79
CA GLY A 136 0.73 18.46 -11.72
C GLY A 136 0.25 18.10 -13.13
N GLY A 137 -0.65 17.13 -13.26
CA GLY A 137 -1.18 16.65 -14.55
C GLY A 137 -0.27 15.64 -15.27
N THR A 138 0.88 15.29 -14.70
CA THR A 138 1.84 14.35 -15.30
C THR A 138 1.83 13.01 -14.54
N LEU A 139 1.66 11.92 -15.28
CA LEU A 139 1.70 10.56 -14.73
C LEU A 139 3.15 10.11 -14.51
N TYR A 140 3.44 9.55 -13.33
CA TYR A 140 4.77 9.07 -12.93
C TYR A 140 4.85 7.57 -12.63
N GLY A 141 3.72 6.88 -12.60
CA GLY A 141 3.69 5.44 -12.37
C GLY A 141 2.44 4.78 -12.94
N LEU A 142 2.55 3.51 -13.35
CA LEU A 142 1.38 2.71 -13.73
C LEU A 142 0.84 1.98 -12.50
N PRO A 143 -0.46 2.18 -12.16
CA PRO A 143 -1.07 1.56 -10.99
C PRO A 143 -1.11 0.03 -11.07
N GLU A 144 -0.95 -0.61 -9.92
CA GLU A 144 -1.09 -2.07 -9.75
C GLU A 144 -2.33 -2.43 -8.92
N PHE A 145 -2.14 -2.82 -7.64
CA PHE A 145 -3.25 -3.19 -6.76
C PHE A 145 -4.13 -1.98 -6.39
N TYR A 146 -5.39 -2.28 -6.12
CA TYR A 146 -6.38 -1.34 -5.63
C TYR A 146 -6.93 -1.89 -4.32
N ASN A 147 -6.26 -1.54 -3.22
CA ASN A 147 -6.60 -2.03 -1.90
C ASN A 147 -7.78 -1.25 -1.34
N ASN A 148 -8.94 -1.88 -1.31
CA ASN A 148 -10.17 -1.30 -0.78
C ASN A 148 -10.24 -1.45 0.75
N ARG A 149 -10.90 -0.54 1.46
CA ARG A 149 -11.17 -0.65 2.90
C ARG A 149 -12.62 -0.97 3.13
N VAL A 150 -12.85 -2.10 3.78
CA VAL A 150 -14.15 -2.56 4.19
C VAL A 150 -14.15 -2.87 5.69
N LEU A 151 -15.31 -2.93 6.30
CA LEU A 151 -15.46 -3.44 7.66
C LEU A 151 -15.48 -4.97 7.63
N MET A 152 -14.63 -5.60 8.42
CA MET A 152 -14.66 -7.03 8.68
C MET A 152 -15.17 -7.28 10.09
N LEU A 153 -16.22 -8.08 10.23
CA LEU A 153 -16.96 -8.35 11.45
C LEU A 153 -16.83 -9.83 11.79
N ASN A 154 -16.47 -10.14 13.03
CA ASN A 154 -16.37 -11.50 13.53
C ASN A 154 -17.73 -11.97 14.04
N ASP A 155 -18.47 -12.75 13.26
CA ASP A 155 -19.83 -13.18 13.59
C ASP A 155 -19.90 -13.95 14.91
N THR A 156 -18.84 -14.67 15.29
CA THR A 156 -18.75 -15.35 16.58
C THR A 156 -18.76 -14.33 17.73
N ALA A 157 -17.99 -13.25 17.62
CA ALA A 157 -17.96 -12.20 18.62
C ALA A 157 -19.28 -11.45 18.71
N PHE A 158 -19.93 -11.21 17.57
CA PHE A 158 -21.23 -10.54 17.51
C PHE A 158 -22.33 -11.40 18.14
N ALA A 159 -22.36 -12.70 17.86
CA ALA A 159 -23.32 -13.64 18.48
C ALA A 159 -23.15 -13.69 20.00
N GLU A 160 -21.91 -13.77 20.51
CA GLU A 160 -21.64 -13.74 21.96
C GLU A 160 -22.05 -12.41 22.63
N ALA A 161 -21.96 -11.30 21.89
CA ALA A 161 -22.36 -9.97 22.38
C ALA A 161 -23.87 -9.70 22.23
N GLY A 162 -24.63 -10.59 21.62
CA GLY A 162 -26.04 -10.41 21.29
C GLY A 162 -26.28 -9.26 20.32
N LEU A 163 -25.38 -9.11 19.33
CA LEU A 163 -25.44 -8.10 18.29
C LEU A 163 -25.65 -8.75 16.93
N ASP A 164 -26.36 -8.06 16.04
CA ASP A 164 -26.54 -8.45 14.66
C ASP A 164 -25.47 -7.75 13.80
N PRO A 165 -24.55 -8.48 13.12
CA PRO A 165 -23.56 -7.89 12.22
C PRO A 165 -24.18 -7.02 11.11
N ALA A 166 -25.39 -7.38 10.61
CA ALA A 166 -26.06 -6.63 9.56
C ALA A 166 -26.48 -5.21 9.97
N SER A 167 -26.67 -4.98 11.27
CA SER A 167 -27.00 -3.67 11.82
C SER A 167 -25.79 -2.81 12.19
N PHE A 168 -24.57 -3.37 12.11
CA PHE A 168 -23.37 -2.66 12.50
C PHE A 168 -22.94 -1.64 11.45
N SER A 169 -22.70 -0.40 11.87
CA SER A 169 -22.35 0.70 10.99
C SER A 169 -21.38 1.67 11.65
N THR A 170 -20.52 2.28 10.84
CA THR A 170 -19.62 3.39 11.25
C THR A 170 -20.27 4.77 11.10
N ALA A 171 -21.47 4.87 10.55
CA ALA A 171 -22.17 6.14 10.35
C ALA A 171 -22.70 6.75 11.66
N ASP A 172 -23.13 5.92 12.59
CA ASP A 172 -23.68 6.35 13.90
C ASP A 172 -22.62 6.12 15.00
N TRP A 173 -21.89 7.14 15.36
CA TRP A 173 -20.82 7.07 16.35
C TRP A 173 -21.26 6.69 17.77
N PRO A 174 -22.40 7.19 18.28
CA PRO A 174 -22.98 6.67 19.53
C PRO A 174 -23.29 5.18 19.50
N ALA A 175 -23.93 4.69 18.44
CA ALA A 175 -24.25 3.26 18.28
C ALA A 175 -22.97 2.43 18.13
N LEU A 176 -21.98 2.89 17.35
CA LEU A 176 -20.67 2.25 17.20
C LEU A 176 -19.95 2.15 18.57
N THR A 177 -20.00 3.21 19.38
CA THR A 177 -19.40 3.19 20.73
C THR A 177 -20.07 2.17 21.63
N ALA A 178 -21.41 2.09 21.60
CA ALA A 178 -22.16 1.12 22.39
C ALA A 178 -21.86 -0.33 21.94
N ALA A 179 -21.81 -0.58 20.63
CA ALA A 179 -21.43 -1.89 20.07
C ALA A 179 -19.98 -2.26 20.43
N THR A 180 -19.04 -1.31 20.32
CA THR A 180 -17.64 -1.50 20.72
C THR A 180 -17.53 -2.00 22.15
N ARG A 181 -18.24 -1.38 23.08
CA ARG A 181 -18.25 -1.80 24.50
C ARG A 181 -18.80 -3.20 24.69
N LYS A 182 -19.90 -3.55 24.01
CA LYS A 182 -20.50 -4.89 24.08
C LYS A 182 -19.59 -5.99 23.49
N LEU A 183 -18.91 -5.69 22.39
CA LEU A 183 -17.96 -6.60 21.74
C LEU A 183 -16.67 -6.77 22.54
N THR A 184 -16.28 -5.77 23.36
CA THR A 184 -15.04 -5.84 24.15
C THR A 184 -15.17 -6.88 25.27
N ALA A 185 -14.17 -7.77 25.38
CA ALA A 185 -14.15 -8.75 26.44
C ALA A 185 -12.90 -8.59 27.33
N MET A 186 -13.11 -8.79 28.62
CA MET A 186 -12.05 -8.77 29.64
C MET A 186 -12.00 -10.10 30.38
N ARG A 187 -10.82 -10.60 30.66
CA ARG A 187 -10.61 -11.80 31.49
C ARG A 187 -9.56 -11.53 32.55
N GLY A 188 -9.92 -11.64 33.82
CA GLY A 188 -8.98 -11.34 34.92
C GLY A 188 -8.40 -9.92 34.87
N GLY A 189 -9.21 -8.92 34.48
CA GLY A 189 -8.78 -7.52 34.37
C GLY A 189 -7.89 -7.20 33.14
N LYS A 190 -7.61 -8.19 32.31
CA LYS A 190 -6.86 -8.03 31.04
C LYS A 190 -7.80 -8.09 29.84
N LEU A 191 -7.48 -7.34 28.81
CA LEU A 191 -8.19 -7.38 27.53
C LEU A 191 -8.03 -8.81 26.92
N SER A 192 -9.13 -9.42 26.56
CA SER A 192 -9.16 -10.75 25.90
C SER A 192 -9.81 -10.71 24.52
N ARG A 193 -10.56 -9.64 24.21
CA ARG A 193 -11.03 -9.32 22.86
C ARG A 193 -11.12 -7.82 22.69
N ILE A 194 -10.52 -7.28 21.65
CA ILE A 194 -10.80 -5.93 21.14
C ILE A 194 -12.19 -5.99 20.50
N GLY A 195 -13.10 -5.13 20.95
CA GLY A 195 -14.44 -5.03 20.37
C GLY A 195 -14.42 -4.44 18.97
N PHE A 196 -13.74 -3.29 18.83
CA PHE A 196 -13.53 -2.62 17.55
C PHE A 196 -12.16 -1.95 17.51
N ASP A 197 -11.34 -2.33 16.51
CA ASP A 197 -10.06 -1.65 16.27
C ASP A 197 -10.26 -0.58 15.18
N PRO A 198 -10.19 0.73 15.50
CA PRO A 198 -10.32 1.79 14.50
C PRO A 198 -9.13 1.90 13.54
N LYS A 199 -8.10 1.08 13.71
CA LYS A 199 -6.91 1.04 12.86
C LYS A 199 -6.18 2.37 12.76
N ILE A 200 -6.11 3.13 13.86
CA ILE A 200 -5.26 4.31 13.94
C ILE A 200 -3.89 3.96 14.56
N PRO A 201 -2.81 4.65 14.16
CA PRO A 201 -2.79 5.86 13.29
C PRO A 201 -3.09 5.59 11.81
N GLU A 202 -2.96 4.37 11.33
CA GLU A 202 -2.85 4.03 9.91
C GLU A 202 -4.02 4.56 9.06
N PHE A 203 -5.25 4.51 9.58
CA PHE A 203 -6.48 4.80 8.83
C PHE A 203 -7.14 6.16 9.19
N LEU A 204 -6.37 7.12 9.72
CA LEU A 204 -6.90 8.47 9.95
C LEU A 204 -7.51 9.11 8.68
N PRO A 205 -6.93 8.95 7.45
CA PRO A 205 -7.54 9.49 6.25
C PRO A 205 -8.94 8.95 5.96
N LEU A 206 -9.18 7.65 6.21
CA LEU A 206 -10.51 7.03 6.08
C LEU A 206 -11.53 7.66 7.05
N TRP A 207 -11.15 7.80 8.32
CA TRP A 207 -12.02 8.39 9.34
C TRP A 207 -12.32 9.88 9.12
N ALA A 208 -11.30 10.64 8.68
CA ALA A 208 -11.47 12.04 8.34
C ALA A 208 -12.45 12.20 7.18
N ARG A 209 -12.28 11.41 6.12
CA ARG A 209 -13.19 11.44 4.96
C ARG A 209 -14.61 11.03 5.33
N ALA A 210 -14.75 9.99 6.15
CA ALA A 210 -16.05 9.53 6.64
C ALA A 210 -16.78 10.58 7.48
N ASN A 211 -16.04 11.49 8.12
CA ASN A 211 -16.61 12.64 8.83
C ASN A 211 -16.81 13.89 7.95
N GLY A 212 -16.52 13.80 6.65
CA GLY A 212 -16.63 14.90 5.70
C GLY A 212 -15.42 15.82 5.62
N GLY A 213 -14.27 15.43 6.23
CA GLY A 213 -13.00 16.16 6.18
C GLY A 213 -12.01 15.58 5.18
N SER A 214 -10.88 16.24 5.03
CA SER A 214 -9.71 15.77 4.28
C SER A 214 -8.44 16.21 4.96
N LEU A 215 -7.37 15.41 4.87
CA LEU A 215 -6.07 15.77 5.47
C LEU A 215 -5.30 16.78 4.61
N VAL A 216 -5.65 16.89 3.33
CA VAL A 216 -4.97 17.74 2.34
C VAL A 216 -5.97 18.26 1.32
N SER A 217 -5.71 19.44 0.75
CA SER A 217 -6.49 20.01 -0.34
C SER A 217 -6.44 19.13 -1.60
N GLN A 218 -7.44 19.27 -2.46
CA GLN A 218 -7.58 18.48 -3.68
C GLN A 218 -6.39 18.64 -4.64
N ASP A 219 -5.73 19.80 -4.64
CA ASP A 219 -4.53 20.06 -5.44
C ASP A 219 -3.22 19.55 -4.78
N GLY A 220 -3.30 18.97 -3.59
CA GLY A 220 -2.16 18.43 -2.85
C GLY A 220 -1.20 19.47 -2.26
N ARG A 221 -1.58 20.75 -2.21
CA ARG A 221 -0.70 21.86 -1.82
C ARG A 221 -0.90 22.36 -0.41
N THR A 222 -2.10 22.21 0.14
CA THR A 222 -2.44 22.74 1.46
C THR A 222 -2.78 21.62 2.42
N ALA A 223 -2.02 21.51 3.51
CA ALA A 223 -2.36 20.61 4.60
C ALA A 223 -3.66 21.08 5.29
N GLN A 224 -4.54 20.15 5.68
CA GLN A 224 -5.84 20.43 6.31
C GLN A 224 -6.00 19.64 7.62
N LEU A 225 -4.90 19.42 8.34
CA LEU A 225 -4.90 18.61 9.55
C LEU A 225 -5.64 19.28 10.72
N THR A 226 -5.82 20.60 10.68
CA THR A 226 -6.60 21.36 11.67
C THR A 226 -8.07 21.54 11.30
N ASP A 227 -8.53 20.94 10.19
CA ASP A 227 -9.95 20.93 9.87
C ASP A 227 -10.74 20.34 11.06
N PRO A 228 -11.82 21.00 11.55
CA PRO A 228 -12.63 20.49 12.64
C PRO A 228 -13.08 19.02 12.43
N LYS A 229 -13.38 18.63 11.20
CA LYS A 229 -13.79 17.25 10.87
C LYS A 229 -12.68 16.24 11.04
N VAL A 230 -11.42 16.62 10.78
CA VAL A 230 -10.24 15.78 11.03
C VAL A 230 -9.99 15.65 12.53
N VAL A 231 -10.07 16.76 13.28
CA VAL A 231 -9.91 16.78 14.74
C VAL A 231 -10.99 15.94 15.44
N GLU A 232 -12.25 16.07 15.01
CA GLU A 232 -13.37 15.26 15.49
C GLU A 232 -13.14 13.77 15.25
N ALA A 233 -12.71 13.39 14.04
CA ALA A 233 -12.46 12.00 13.65
C ALA A 233 -11.35 11.38 14.52
N LEU A 234 -10.24 12.10 14.76
CA LEU A 234 -9.17 11.63 15.63
C LEU A 234 -9.67 11.51 17.09
N THR A 235 -10.39 12.51 17.58
CA THR A 235 -10.95 12.51 18.95
C THR A 235 -11.88 11.32 19.16
N PHE A 236 -12.76 11.07 18.19
CA PHE A 236 -13.69 9.94 18.23
C PHE A 236 -12.97 8.60 18.24
N THR A 237 -12.03 8.37 17.31
CA THR A 237 -11.30 7.10 17.22
C THR A 237 -10.45 6.80 18.45
N VAL A 238 -9.85 7.82 19.06
CA VAL A 238 -9.16 7.69 20.35
C VAL A 238 -10.15 7.35 21.48
N SER A 239 -11.35 7.92 21.47
CA SER A 239 -12.38 7.61 22.47
C SER A 239 -12.83 6.15 22.42
N LEU A 240 -12.90 5.53 21.22
CA LEU A 240 -13.18 4.11 21.04
C LEU A 240 -12.10 3.22 21.69
N ILE A 241 -10.83 3.58 21.54
CA ILE A 241 -9.72 2.86 22.18
C ILE A 241 -9.77 3.01 23.70
N ASN A 242 -10.05 4.24 24.19
CA ASN A 242 -10.19 4.50 25.63
C ASN A 242 -11.35 3.73 26.26
N ALA A 243 -12.46 3.58 25.54
CA ALA A 243 -13.60 2.77 25.98
C ALA A 243 -13.28 1.28 26.17
N GLN A 244 -12.17 0.81 25.63
CA GLN A 244 -11.69 -0.58 25.67
C GLN A 244 -10.50 -0.78 26.63
N GLY A 245 -10.21 0.18 27.48
CA GLY A 245 -9.17 0.11 28.52
C GLY A 245 -7.92 0.93 28.25
N GLY A 246 -7.93 1.75 27.19
CA GLY A 246 -6.87 2.71 26.83
C GLY A 246 -5.74 2.13 26.02
N TRP A 247 -4.94 3.01 25.44
CA TRP A 247 -3.95 2.68 24.42
C TRP A 247 -2.93 1.62 24.84
N ALA A 248 -2.39 1.72 26.04
CA ALA A 248 -1.34 0.79 26.46
C ALA A 248 -1.80 -0.68 26.47
N LYS A 249 -3.01 -0.93 27.04
CA LYS A 249 -3.60 -2.28 27.06
C LYS A 249 -4.02 -2.73 25.65
N PHE A 250 -4.65 -1.81 24.92
CA PHE A 250 -5.12 -2.04 23.56
C PHE A 250 -3.95 -2.41 22.64
N LYS A 251 -2.89 -1.59 22.60
CA LYS A 251 -1.71 -1.83 21.78
C LYS A 251 -1.01 -3.14 22.12
N SER A 252 -0.77 -3.39 23.41
CA SER A 252 -0.11 -4.64 23.85
C SER A 252 -0.88 -5.88 23.44
N PHE A 253 -2.22 -5.83 23.46
CA PHE A 253 -3.05 -6.95 23.03
C PHE A 253 -3.08 -7.07 21.49
N ARG A 254 -3.28 -5.95 20.78
CA ARG A 254 -3.24 -5.91 19.30
C ARG A 254 -1.92 -6.43 18.73
N ASP A 255 -0.80 -6.04 19.35
CA ASP A 255 0.54 -6.46 18.90
C ASP A 255 0.81 -7.97 19.13
N SER A 256 -0.03 -8.66 19.90
CA SER A 256 0.06 -10.10 20.12
C SER A 256 -0.68 -10.95 19.08
N PHE A 257 -1.37 -10.33 18.11
CA PHE A 257 -2.13 -11.05 17.10
C PHE A 257 -1.22 -11.82 16.15
N ASP A 258 -1.59 -13.05 15.84
CA ASP A 258 -1.01 -13.82 14.73
C ASP A 258 -1.72 -13.45 13.42
N PHE A 259 -1.43 -12.22 12.94
CA PHE A 259 -2.22 -11.55 11.90
C PHE A 259 -2.35 -12.38 10.61
N PHE A 260 -1.33 -13.12 10.21
CA PHE A 260 -1.28 -13.87 8.95
C PHE A 260 -1.42 -15.39 9.13
N GLY A 261 -1.40 -15.89 10.36
CA GLY A 261 -1.41 -17.32 10.64
C GLY A 261 -2.79 -17.90 10.92
N ALA A 262 -2.84 -19.20 11.11
CA ALA A 262 -4.07 -19.94 11.41
C ALA A 262 -4.69 -19.59 12.78
N LYS A 263 -3.90 -18.99 13.68
CA LYS A 263 -4.38 -18.50 14.99
C LYS A 263 -4.64 -17.00 14.97
N ASN A 264 -5.05 -16.46 13.81
CA ASN A 264 -5.34 -15.04 13.69
C ASN A 264 -6.47 -14.60 14.62
N GLN A 265 -6.59 -13.29 14.79
CA GLN A 265 -7.49 -12.66 15.74
C GLN A 265 -8.98 -12.94 15.49
N PHE A 266 -9.38 -13.32 14.26
CA PHE A 266 -10.73 -13.77 13.94
C PHE A 266 -10.95 -15.22 14.38
N ALA A 267 -10.06 -16.12 13.98
CA ALA A 267 -10.13 -17.55 14.31
C ALA A 267 -10.07 -17.79 15.84
N THR A 268 -9.34 -16.96 16.57
CA THR A 268 -9.20 -17.04 18.03
C THR A 268 -10.19 -16.15 18.80
N ASN A 269 -11.13 -15.50 18.10
CA ASN A 269 -12.13 -14.61 18.68
C ASN A 269 -11.53 -13.47 19.54
N GLN A 270 -10.36 -12.98 19.14
CA GLN A 270 -9.66 -11.89 19.84
C GLN A 270 -10.02 -10.50 19.30
N LEU A 271 -10.74 -10.42 18.18
CA LEU A 271 -11.20 -9.18 17.56
C LEU A 271 -12.67 -9.30 17.15
N GLY A 272 -13.48 -8.31 17.52
CA GLY A 272 -14.87 -8.22 17.12
C GLY A 272 -15.05 -7.64 15.73
N ALA A 273 -14.46 -6.47 15.48
CA ALA A 273 -14.56 -5.80 14.18
C ALA A 273 -13.40 -4.83 13.95
N PHE A 274 -13.09 -4.56 12.67
CA PHE A 274 -12.14 -3.52 12.26
C PHE A 274 -12.35 -3.14 10.78
N PRO A 275 -12.00 -1.91 10.35
CA PRO A 275 -11.76 -1.61 8.94
C PRO A 275 -10.44 -2.27 8.52
N MET A 276 -10.44 -2.91 7.35
CA MET A 276 -9.25 -3.57 6.83
C MET A 276 -9.24 -3.59 5.31
N GLU A 277 -8.05 -3.71 4.73
CA GLU A 277 -7.89 -3.91 3.30
C GLU A 277 -8.45 -5.26 2.84
N ASP A 278 -9.04 -5.26 1.64
CA ASP A 278 -9.68 -6.44 1.02
C ASP A 278 -8.73 -7.63 0.86
N PHE A 279 -7.41 -7.40 0.71
CA PHE A 279 -6.45 -8.50 0.62
C PHE A 279 -6.50 -9.45 1.82
N TYR A 280 -6.97 -8.96 2.99
CA TYR A 280 -7.06 -9.77 4.20
C TYR A 280 -8.10 -10.89 4.08
N LEU A 281 -9.09 -10.76 3.18
CA LEU A 281 -9.99 -11.86 2.82
C LEU A 281 -9.21 -13.06 2.25
N SER A 282 -8.21 -12.79 1.41
CA SER A 282 -7.34 -13.83 0.87
C SER A 282 -6.48 -14.49 1.95
N VAL A 283 -6.02 -13.72 2.95
CA VAL A 283 -5.29 -14.25 4.11
C VAL A 283 -6.18 -15.14 4.96
N LEU A 284 -7.38 -14.68 5.32
CA LEU A 284 -8.34 -15.48 6.08
C LEU A 284 -8.76 -16.74 5.32
N GLY A 285 -9.04 -16.62 4.02
CA GLY A 285 -9.40 -17.75 3.18
C GLY A 285 -8.31 -18.83 3.10
N GLU A 286 -7.03 -18.47 3.21
CA GLU A 286 -5.93 -19.44 3.24
C GLU A 286 -5.66 -20.00 4.62
N SER A 287 -5.66 -19.14 5.65
CA SER A 287 -5.22 -19.51 7.00
C SER A 287 -6.38 -20.02 7.90
N SER A 288 -7.61 -19.62 7.61
CA SER A 288 -8.78 -19.88 8.46
C SER A 288 -10.08 -19.87 7.65
N PRO A 289 -10.25 -20.76 6.65
CA PRO A 289 -11.40 -20.73 5.72
C PRO A 289 -12.76 -20.89 6.41
N ASP A 290 -12.80 -21.50 7.59
CA ASP A 290 -14.02 -21.74 8.36
C ASP A 290 -14.42 -20.57 9.28
N VAL A 291 -13.65 -19.47 9.28
CA VAL A 291 -14.00 -18.30 10.08
C VAL A 291 -15.35 -17.74 9.64
N LYS A 292 -16.20 -17.48 10.62
CA LYS A 292 -17.50 -16.85 10.38
C LYS A 292 -17.31 -15.34 10.36
N LEU A 293 -17.48 -14.77 9.18
CA LEU A 293 -17.27 -13.35 9.00
C LEU A 293 -18.39 -12.73 8.14
N THR A 294 -18.77 -11.53 8.52
CA THR A 294 -19.54 -10.59 7.70
C THR A 294 -18.64 -9.44 7.26
N VAL A 295 -18.78 -9.03 6.01
CA VAL A 295 -18.10 -7.82 5.48
C VAL A 295 -19.14 -6.77 5.15
N ALA A 296 -18.92 -5.55 5.61
CA ALA A 296 -19.79 -4.41 5.40
C ALA A 296 -19.03 -3.20 4.82
N PRO A 297 -19.71 -2.29 4.10
CA PRO A 297 -19.09 -1.04 3.70
C PRO A 297 -18.70 -0.21 4.94
N PHE A 298 -17.53 0.43 4.90
CA PHE A 298 -17.26 1.53 5.80
C PHE A 298 -18.12 2.72 5.38
N ARG A 299 -18.84 3.34 6.32
CA ARG A 299 -19.79 4.42 6.02
C ARG A 299 -19.41 5.72 6.71
N GLY A 300 -19.59 6.83 5.99
CA GLY A 300 -19.52 8.17 6.55
C GLY A 300 -20.72 8.51 7.44
N VAL A 301 -20.62 9.60 8.17
CA VAL A 301 -21.70 10.13 9.04
C VAL A 301 -22.97 10.50 8.24
N ASP A 302 -22.86 10.65 6.94
CA ASP A 302 -23.97 10.82 5.99
C ASP A 302 -24.62 9.49 5.54
N GLY A 303 -24.12 8.36 6.03
CA GLY A 303 -24.57 7.03 5.70
C GLY A 303 -24.04 6.48 4.36
N GLN A 304 -23.29 7.27 3.59
CA GLN A 304 -22.75 6.83 2.30
C GLN A 304 -21.49 5.95 2.50
N PRO A 305 -21.27 4.97 1.60
CA PRO A 305 -20.02 4.22 1.60
C PRO A 305 -18.82 5.13 1.40
N VAL A 306 -17.72 4.85 2.09
CA VAL A 306 -16.44 5.52 1.96
C VAL A 306 -15.35 4.47 1.85
N ASP A 307 -14.53 4.54 0.80
CA ASP A 307 -13.44 3.61 0.56
C ASP A 307 -12.13 4.38 0.29
N TRP A 308 -11.25 4.44 1.28
CA TRP A 308 -9.93 5.00 1.08
C TRP A 308 -9.03 3.97 0.45
N ILE A 309 -8.70 4.18 -0.82
CA ILE A 309 -7.87 3.24 -1.56
C ILE A 309 -6.39 3.59 -1.49
N THR A 310 -5.57 2.57 -1.51
CA THR A 310 -4.11 2.68 -1.68
C THR A 310 -3.63 1.59 -2.62
N GLY A 311 -2.34 1.53 -2.83
CA GLY A 311 -1.68 0.46 -3.56
C GLY A 311 -0.33 0.89 -4.08
N ASN A 312 0.25 0.04 -4.91
CA ASN A 312 1.57 0.25 -5.47
C ASN A 312 1.49 0.66 -6.95
N ALA A 313 2.61 1.14 -7.46
CA ALA A 313 2.80 1.42 -8.87
C ALA A 313 4.21 1.04 -9.31
N TRP A 314 4.35 0.85 -10.62
CA TRP A 314 5.63 0.76 -11.29
C TRP A 314 6.07 2.12 -11.80
N ALA A 315 7.30 2.51 -11.52
CA ALA A 315 7.90 3.72 -12.04
C ALA A 315 9.29 3.43 -12.64
N ILE A 316 9.73 4.33 -13.52
CA ILE A 316 11.03 4.26 -14.20
C ILE A 316 11.95 5.30 -13.56
N PRO A 317 13.08 4.93 -12.96
CA PRO A 317 14.08 5.86 -12.45
C PRO A 317 14.64 6.81 -13.52
N ALA A 318 14.88 8.07 -13.15
CA ALA A 318 15.25 9.13 -14.08
C ALA A 318 16.58 8.88 -14.83
N LYS A 319 17.47 8.08 -14.25
CA LYS A 319 18.75 7.72 -14.87
C LYS A 319 18.82 6.22 -15.24
N SER A 320 17.67 5.57 -15.45
CA SER A 320 17.64 4.21 -15.99
C SER A 320 18.38 4.15 -17.31
N ALA A 321 19.21 3.14 -17.49
CA ALA A 321 19.93 2.93 -18.75
C ALA A 321 19.00 2.38 -19.87
N HIS A 322 17.83 1.83 -19.49
CA HIS A 322 16.96 1.09 -20.41
C HIS A 322 15.48 1.50 -20.31
N PRO A 323 15.14 2.82 -20.38
CA PRO A 323 13.78 3.30 -20.15
C PRO A 323 12.77 2.78 -21.17
N THR A 324 13.20 2.47 -22.40
CA THR A 324 12.31 1.91 -23.43
C THR A 324 11.89 0.48 -23.09
N GLN A 325 12.83 -0.38 -22.71
CA GLN A 325 12.54 -1.75 -22.30
C GLN A 325 11.76 -1.79 -20.98
N ALA A 326 12.13 -0.92 -20.04
CA ALA A 326 11.39 -0.74 -18.78
C ALA A 326 9.93 -0.37 -19.03
N CYS A 327 9.66 0.54 -19.97
CA CYS A 327 8.29 0.92 -20.35
C CYS A 327 7.48 -0.26 -20.91
N LYS A 328 8.04 -1.02 -21.85
CA LYS A 328 7.38 -2.22 -22.41
C LYS A 328 7.07 -3.24 -21.32
N TRP A 329 8.02 -3.43 -20.41
CA TRP A 329 7.89 -4.37 -19.30
C TRP A 329 6.76 -3.98 -18.35
N ILE A 330 6.72 -2.71 -17.88
CA ILE A 330 5.67 -2.25 -16.94
C ILE A 330 4.29 -2.23 -17.59
N LYS A 331 4.19 -1.90 -18.91
CA LYS A 331 2.95 -2.04 -19.66
C LYS A 331 2.41 -3.46 -19.55
N LYS A 332 3.25 -4.46 -19.89
CA LYS A 332 2.85 -5.87 -19.85
C LYS A 332 2.51 -6.33 -18.45
N MET A 333 3.27 -5.89 -17.45
CA MET A 333 3.06 -6.21 -16.04
C MET A 333 1.68 -5.75 -15.53
N THR A 334 1.17 -4.61 -16.04
CA THR A 334 -0.05 -3.95 -15.54
C THR A 334 -1.27 -4.12 -16.44
N GLU A 335 -1.13 -4.70 -17.64
CA GLU A 335 -2.24 -4.91 -18.56
C GLU A 335 -3.23 -5.97 -18.08
N ALA A 336 -4.47 -5.89 -18.55
CA ALA A 336 -5.56 -6.77 -18.13
C ALA A 336 -5.25 -8.25 -18.33
N GLY A 337 -4.64 -8.63 -19.48
CA GLY A 337 -4.31 -10.03 -19.78
C GLY A 337 -3.38 -10.67 -18.76
N SER A 338 -2.39 -9.92 -18.28
CA SER A 338 -1.44 -10.41 -17.26
C SER A 338 -2.12 -10.59 -15.88
N TRP A 339 -3.00 -9.69 -15.50
CA TRP A 339 -3.80 -9.83 -14.28
C TRP A 339 -4.77 -11.01 -14.32
N ILE A 340 -5.46 -11.20 -15.46
CA ILE A 340 -6.38 -12.33 -15.66
C ILE A 340 -5.62 -13.68 -15.59
N ALA A 341 -4.44 -13.77 -16.20
CA ALA A 341 -3.61 -14.96 -16.12
C ALA A 341 -3.16 -15.24 -14.68
N ALA A 342 -2.74 -14.20 -13.94
CA ALA A 342 -2.36 -14.29 -12.54
C ALA A 342 -3.53 -14.70 -11.64
N ALA A 343 -4.73 -14.17 -11.87
CA ALA A 343 -5.93 -14.57 -11.15
C ALA A 343 -6.27 -16.05 -11.35
N LYS A 344 -6.15 -16.55 -12.58
CA LYS A 344 -6.34 -17.98 -12.89
C LYS A 344 -5.30 -18.85 -12.18
N ALA A 345 -4.03 -18.42 -12.15
CA ALA A 345 -2.98 -19.13 -11.44
C ALA A 345 -3.27 -19.19 -9.92
N ARG A 346 -3.68 -18.06 -9.33
CA ARG A 346 -4.08 -17.99 -7.92
C ARG A 346 -5.31 -18.87 -7.63
N ALA A 347 -6.34 -18.83 -8.47
CA ALA A 347 -7.53 -19.66 -8.33
C ALA A 347 -7.17 -21.15 -8.35
N ALA A 348 -6.32 -21.60 -9.28
CA ALA A 348 -5.86 -22.99 -9.35
C ALA A 348 -5.04 -23.39 -8.10
N ALA A 349 -4.16 -22.52 -7.62
CA ALA A 349 -3.36 -22.77 -6.41
C ALA A 349 -4.25 -22.87 -5.16
N ARG A 350 -5.30 -22.05 -5.05
CA ARG A 350 -6.28 -22.11 -3.96
C ARG A 350 -7.12 -23.38 -4.03
N GLN A 351 -7.61 -23.72 -5.20
CA GLN A 351 -8.37 -24.95 -5.42
C GLN A 351 -7.57 -26.21 -5.03
N ALA A 352 -6.29 -26.26 -5.37
CA ALA A 352 -5.42 -27.37 -5.01
C ALA A 352 -5.24 -27.54 -3.47
N LYS A 353 -5.45 -26.45 -2.71
CA LYS A 353 -5.37 -26.42 -1.24
C LYS A 353 -6.75 -26.55 -0.58
N GLY A 354 -7.85 -26.61 -1.34
CA GLY A 354 -9.21 -26.53 -0.79
C GLY A 354 -9.53 -25.17 -0.16
N ALA A 355 -8.84 -24.10 -0.55
CA ALA A 355 -9.00 -22.78 0.01
C ALA A 355 -9.83 -21.87 -0.92
N PRO A 356 -10.65 -20.94 -0.39
CA PRO A 356 -11.44 -20.04 -1.19
C PRO A 356 -10.54 -19.06 -1.99
N PHE A 357 -10.96 -18.75 -3.22
CA PHE A 357 -10.40 -17.67 -4.03
C PHE A 357 -11.38 -16.49 -4.06
N THR A 358 -11.02 -15.40 -3.41
CA THR A 358 -11.84 -14.20 -3.26
C THR A 358 -11.57 -13.13 -4.32
N GLY A 359 -10.84 -13.48 -5.38
CA GLY A 359 -10.48 -12.57 -6.46
C GLY A 359 -9.16 -11.81 -6.22
N LEU A 360 -8.83 -10.97 -7.18
CA LEU A 360 -7.76 -9.97 -7.12
C LEU A 360 -8.38 -8.61 -7.44
N PHE A 361 -8.29 -7.67 -6.52
CA PHE A 361 -8.74 -6.29 -6.74
C PHE A 361 -7.57 -5.49 -7.28
N THR A 362 -7.66 -5.10 -8.54
CA THR A 362 -6.54 -4.48 -9.25
C THR A 362 -6.83 -3.02 -9.60
N GLY A 363 -5.78 -2.28 -9.94
CA GLY A 363 -5.92 -0.96 -10.53
C GLY A 363 -6.49 -0.98 -11.96
N ASN A 364 -6.68 -2.17 -12.55
CA ASN A 364 -7.13 -2.35 -13.93
C ASN A 364 -8.58 -2.82 -13.98
N VAL A 365 -9.49 -1.92 -14.36
CA VAL A 365 -10.94 -2.18 -14.41
C VAL A 365 -11.27 -3.35 -15.34
N LYS A 366 -10.64 -3.40 -16.53
CA LYS A 366 -10.90 -4.46 -17.51
C LYS A 366 -10.46 -5.85 -17.01
N ALA A 367 -9.41 -5.89 -16.20
CA ALA A 367 -8.99 -7.12 -15.55
C ALA A 367 -10.02 -7.57 -14.53
N ASP A 368 -10.43 -6.65 -13.64
CA ASP A 368 -11.39 -6.95 -12.58
C ASP A 368 -12.73 -7.45 -13.15
N GLU A 369 -13.26 -6.81 -14.22
CA GLU A 369 -14.47 -7.26 -14.90
C GLU A 369 -14.42 -8.73 -15.31
N VAL A 370 -13.30 -9.18 -15.88
CA VAL A 370 -13.14 -10.59 -16.30
C VAL A 370 -12.84 -11.49 -15.10
N ILE A 371 -12.02 -11.04 -14.15
CA ILE A 371 -11.67 -11.83 -12.96
C ILE A 371 -12.93 -12.18 -12.16
N PHE A 372 -13.76 -11.18 -11.85
CA PHE A 372 -14.93 -11.39 -11.02
C PHE A 372 -16.11 -12.02 -11.74
N LYS A 373 -16.16 -11.94 -13.08
CA LYS A 373 -17.18 -12.60 -13.89
C LYS A 373 -16.85 -14.06 -14.21
N ASP A 374 -15.57 -14.32 -14.60
CA ASP A 374 -15.23 -15.58 -15.27
C ASP A 374 -14.26 -16.45 -14.45
N VAL A 375 -13.51 -15.87 -13.47
CA VAL A 375 -12.48 -16.61 -12.71
C VAL A 375 -12.91 -16.88 -11.28
N VAL A 376 -13.52 -15.91 -10.61
CA VAL A 376 -14.03 -16.09 -9.24
C VAL A 376 -15.28 -16.97 -9.31
N GLN A 377 -15.25 -18.07 -8.57
CA GLN A 377 -16.36 -19.01 -8.44
C GLN A 377 -16.88 -19.01 -6.99
N PRO A 378 -18.13 -19.41 -6.74
CA PRO A 378 -18.62 -19.61 -5.38
C PRO A 378 -17.67 -20.50 -4.59
N THR A 379 -17.24 -20.00 -3.43
CA THR A 379 -16.20 -20.66 -2.62
C THR A 379 -16.75 -21.80 -1.76
N GLY A 380 -18.08 -21.88 -1.62
CA GLY A 380 -18.74 -22.74 -0.65
C GLY A 380 -18.77 -22.17 0.78
N HIS A 381 -18.16 -21.02 0.99
CA HIS A 381 -18.14 -20.28 2.24
C HIS A 381 -18.93 -18.98 2.07
N ALA A 382 -20.19 -18.97 2.48
CA ALA A 382 -21.14 -17.88 2.22
C ALA A 382 -20.64 -16.49 2.68
N GLY A 383 -19.88 -16.43 3.79
CA GLY A 383 -19.28 -15.18 4.28
C GLY A 383 -18.26 -14.60 3.31
N PHE A 384 -17.40 -15.42 2.71
CA PHE A 384 -16.42 -14.97 1.71
C PHE A 384 -17.10 -14.59 0.40
N ASP A 385 -18.11 -15.35 -0.04
CA ASP A 385 -18.85 -15.04 -1.27
C ASP A 385 -19.59 -13.70 -1.16
N ALA A 386 -20.24 -13.44 -0.02
CA ALA A 386 -20.86 -12.15 0.27
C ALA A 386 -19.83 -11.01 0.39
N ALA A 387 -18.67 -11.30 0.99
CA ALA A 387 -17.59 -10.33 1.14
C ALA A 387 -17.09 -9.81 -0.21
N VAL A 388 -16.88 -10.68 -1.20
CA VAL A 388 -16.50 -10.29 -2.56
C VAL A 388 -17.49 -9.28 -3.15
N GLN A 389 -18.80 -9.56 -3.03
CA GLN A 389 -19.83 -8.65 -3.53
C GLN A 389 -19.82 -7.30 -2.81
N THR A 390 -19.58 -7.31 -1.50
CA THR A 390 -19.49 -6.07 -0.70
C THR A 390 -18.28 -5.22 -1.14
N VAL A 391 -17.11 -5.82 -1.36
CA VAL A 391 -15.94 -5.09 -1.85
C VAL A 391 -16.20 -4.50 -3.22
N LEU A 392 -16.78 -5.27 -4.17
CA LEU A 392 -17.13 -4.80 -5.51
C LEU A 392 -18.09 -3.61 -5.51
N GLN A 393 -19.02 -3.56 -4.56
CA GLN A 393 -19.92 -2.42 -4.37
C GLN A 393 -19.21 -1.23 -3.73
N THR A 394 -18.42 -1.47 -2.69
CA THR A 394 -17.73 -0.43 -1.92
C THR A 394 -16.67 0.29 -2.74
N GLN A 395 -15.95 -0.41 -3.60
CA GLN A 395 -14.90 0.18 -4.45
C GLN A 395 -15.39 1.27 -5.41
N GLN A 396 -16.73 1.35 -5.66
CA GLN A 396 -17.30 2.44 -6.45
C GLN A 396 -17.24 3.79 -5.73
N ALA A 397 -17.12 3.78 -4.39
CA ALA A 397 -16.94 4.95 -3.54
C ALA A 397 -15.45 5.22 -3.24
N GLY A 398 -14.55 4.60 -4.01
CA GLY A 398 -13.10 4.70 -3.82
C GLY A 398 -12.57 6.12 -4.03
N PHE A 399 -11.81 6.61 -3.06
CA PHE A 399 -11.06 7.86 -3.16
C PHE A 399 -9.59 7.63 -2.78
N SER A 400 -8.72 8.45 -3.32
CA SER A 400 -7.32 8.56 -2.89
C SER A 400 -7.01 10.00 -2.49
N GLU A 401 -5.95 10.17 -1.73
CA GLU A 401 -5.31 11.48 -1.64
C GLU A 401 -4.59 11.78 -2.97
N PRO A 402 -4.45 13.07 -3.35
CA PRO A 402 -3.67 13.42 -4.54
C PRO A 402 -2.19 13.05 -4.33
N ALA A 403 -1.43 12.94 -5.42
CA ALA A 403 0.02 12.82 -5.33
C ALA A 403 0.62 14.06 -4.66
N LEU A 404 1.45 13.86 -3.63
CA LEU A 404 2.03 14.94 -2.84
C LEU A 404 3.53 15.11 -3.14
N ALA A 405 3.97 16.34 -3.28
CA ALA A 405 5.39 16.67 -3.44
C ALA A 405 6.25 16.23 -2.23
N ALA A 406 5.67 16.16 -1.04
CA ALA A 406 6.29 15.72 0.21
C ALA A 406 5.45 14.65 0.92
N GLY A 407 5.03 13.59 0.22
CA GLY A 407 4.09 12.58 0.74
C GLY A 407 4.60 11.81 1.95
N GLU A 408 5.91 11.53 2.04
CA GLU A 408 6.52 10.88 3.21
C GLU A 408 6.46 11.79 4.44
N GLU A 409 6.95 13.01 4.31
CA GLU A 409 7.01 13.99 5.38
C GLU A 409 5.60 14.37 5.85
N PHE A 410 4.66 14.51 4.92
CA PHE A 410 3.25 14.75 5.22
C PHE A 410 2.64 13.62 6.05
N LYS A 411 2.83 12.35 5.61
CA LYS A 411 2.34 11.18 6.34
C LYS A 411 2.98 11.07 7.72
N ALA A 412 4.30 11.25 7.82
CA ALA A 412 5.00 11.18 9.08
C ALA A 412 4.45 12.22 10.09
N ALA A 413 4.19 13.45 9.64
CA ALA A 413 3.70 14.51 10.50
C ALA A 413 2.37 14.15 11.18
N TRP A 414 1.36 13.68 10.42
CA TRP A 414 0.08 13.34 11.04
C TRP A 414 0.11 12.00 11.78
N GLN A 415 0.89 11.01 11.36
CA GLN A 415 1.04 9.76 12.11
C GLN A 415 1.71 9.99 13.46
N ASP A 416 2.74 10.83 13.52
CA ASP A 416 3.40 11.21 14.77
C ASP A 416 2.46 11.97 15.70
N ALA A 417 1.60 12.85 15.16
CA ALA A 417 0.56 13.52 15.93
C ALA A 417 -0.40 12.51 16.57
N VAL A 418 -0.94 11.57 15.79
CA VAL A 418 -1.81 10.51 16.30
C VAL A 418 -1.11 9.69 17.39
N ASN A 419 0.15 9.33 17.18
CA ASN A 419 0.92 8.57 18.17
C ASN A 419 1.12 9.35 19.48
N ARG A 420 1.33 10.69 19.43
CA ARG A 420 1.41 11.52 20.64
C ARG A 420 0.08 11.57 21.39
N VAL A 421 -1.05 11.64 20.65
CA VAL A 421 -2.39 11.60 21.25
C VAL A 421 -2.67 10.24 21.89
N LEU A 422 -2.40 9.15 21.20
CA LEU A 422 -2.56 7.79 21.73
C LEU A 422 -1.72 7.54 22.99
N ALA A 423 -0.51 8.11 23.03
CA ALA A 423 0.36 8.05 24.20
C ALA A 423 -0.07 8.99 25.33
N GLY A 424 -1.15 9.75 25.18
CA GLY A 424 -1.64 10.72 26.17
C GLY A 424 -0.74 11.94 26.37
N LYS A 425 0.17 12.21 25.41
CA LYS A 425 1.13 13.33 25.51
C LYS A 425 0.56 14.67 25.06
N GLN A 426 -0.43 14.64 24.16
CA GLN A 426 -1.09 15.85 23.61
C GLN A 426 -2.58 15.60 23.40
N GLN A 427 -3.36 16.68 23.38
CA GLN A 427 -4.76 16.63 22.96
C GLN A 427 -4.83 16.59 21.41
N PRO A 428 -5.89 16.01 20.81
CA PRO A 428 -6.01 15.88 19.36
C PRO A 428 -5.82 17.19 18.59
N ALA A 429 -6.49 18.26 19.00
CA ALA A 429 -6.39 19.57 18.32
C ALA A 429 -4.97 20.14 18.37
N GLU A 430 -4.28 20.04 19.51
CA GLU A 430 -2.91 20.52 19.69
C GLU A 430 -1.92 19.72 18.84
N ALA A 431 -2.03 18.37 18.87
CA ALA A 431 -1.15 17.50 18.13
C ALA A 431 -1.29 17.71 16.61
N LEU A 432 -2.53 17.86 16.13
CA LEU A 432 -2.81 18.11 14.71
C LEU A 432 -2.41 19.53 14.28
N ALA A 433 -2.51 20.55 15.16
CA ALA A 433 -2.01 21.90 14.88
C ALA A 433 -0.49 21.92 14.68
N GLN A 434 0.25 21.18 15.50
CA GLN A 434 1.69 21.01 15.32
C GLN A 434 2.01 20.26 14.01
N ALA A 435 1.28 19.18 13.72
CA ALA A 435 1.44 18.41 12.48
C ALA A 435 1.10 19.24 11.23
N GLN A 436 0.08 20.10 11.31
CA GLN A 436 -0.28 21.05 10.25
C GLN A 436 0.90 21.92 9.83
N GLN A 437 1.59 22.51 10.80
CA GLN A 437 2.76 23.36 10.53
C GLN A 437 3.89 22.56 9.88
N GLN A 438 4.18 21.36 10.39
CA GLN A 438 5.23 20.50 9.86
C GLN A 438 4.91 20.02 8.44
N ALA A 439 3.68 19.55 8.22
CA ALA A 439 3.21 19.08 6.94
C ALA A 439 3.19 20.21 5.89
N GLN A 440 2.69 21.39 6.24
CA GLN A 440 2.66 22.54 5.32
C GLN A 440 4.06 22.99 4.96
N ALA A 441 4.96 23.13 5.92
CA ALA A 441 6.35 23.51 5.65
C ALA A 441 7.06 22.51 4.71
N ALA A 442 6.78 21.22 4.84
CA ALA A 442 7.32 20.20 3.94
C ALA A 442 6.74 20.33 2.52
N LEU A 443 5.44 20.54 2.38
CA LEU A 443 4.79 20.77 1.08
C LEU A 443 5.31 22.03 0.40
N ASP A 444 5.42 23.15 1.12
CA ASP A 444 5.91 24.43 0.59
C ASP A 444 7.35 24.32 0.10
N LYS A 445 8.22 23.69 0.91
CA LYS A 445 9.62 23.45 0.54
C LYS A 445 9.75 22.59 -0.72
N ALA A 446 8.96 21.53 -0.83
CA ALA A 446 8.99 20.63 -1.99
C ALA A 446 8.44 21.32 -3.24
N ASN A 447 7.35 22.09 -3.13
CA ASN A 447 6.74 22.82 -4.24
C ASN A 447 7.58 24.02 -4.73
N SER A 448 8.40 24.64 -3.86
CA SER A 448 9.28 25.78 -4.25
C SER A 448 10.57 25.33 -4.91
N GLY A 449 10.95 24.07 -4.78
CA GLY A 449 12.17 23.50 -5.39
C GLY A 449 11.92 22.76 -6.71
N SER A 450 10.70 22.77 -7.21
CA SER A 450 10.26 22.06 -8.43
C SER A 450 10.34 22.92 -9.70
#